data_f9b6204829a6fa8f86a21db3cf331206
#
_entry.id   f9b6204829a6fa8f86a21db3cf331206
#
_cell.length_a   1.000
_cell.length_b   1.000
_cell.length_c   1.000
_cell.angle_alpha   90.00
_cell.angle_beta   90.00
_cell.angle_gamma   90.00
#
_symmetry.space_group_name_H-M   'P 1'
#
loop_
_entity.id
_entity.type
_entity.pdbx_description
1 polymer ?
#
loop_
_entity_poly.entity_id
_entity_poly.type
_entity_poly.pdbx_seq_one_letter_code
_entity_poly.pdbx_strand_id
1 'polypeptide(L)'
;MKILTTILTCTLTQHRANACLATWIKDIKTPHDYIFFGDKKQSYKMDKTWNCEPDDGELRGRLPEKTYKMLIESLNHDWDFLFKCDDDTYVVFDKLINLLKNYNPNDELYIGGKIVNPFPYGQGGGGYVLTRTAVKKCINSLKHFYNDKSKNKHAEDYSVGLALKEYGLNLTHTDLLSTPNPNTAKQNQSVCIDAIIKNNKITTHYVNPETMKTIYESINT
;
A
#
# COMPACT_ATOMS: atom_id res chain seq x y z
N MET A 1 -11.76 15.82 -3.40
CA MET A 1 -10.75 14.77 -3.51
C MET A 1 -11.15 13.59 -2.63
N LYS A 2 -11.21 12.40 -3.21
CA LYS A 2 -11.50 11.13 -2.54
C LYS A 2 -10.30 10.20 -2.65
N ILE A 3 -9.88 9.59 -1.55
CA ILE A 3 -8.79 8.62 -1.51
C ILE A 3 -9.41 7.27 -1.16
N LEU A 4 -9.14 6.26 -1.95
CA LEU A 4 -9.38 4.87 -1.60
C LEU A 4 -8.07 4.26 -1.12
N THR A 5 -8.03 3.86 0.14
CA THR A 5 -6.87 3.16 0.71
C THR A 5 -7.07 1.66 0.60
N THR A 6 -6.18 0.98 -0.13
CA THR A 6 -6.19 -0.48 -0.25
C THR A 6 -5.04 -1.07 0.58
N ILE A 7 -5.38 -1.98 1.49
CA ILE A 7 -4.43 -2.55 2.45
C ILE A 7 -4.29 -4.03 2.17
N LEU A 8 -3.10 -4.47 1.74
CA LEU A 8 -2.81 -5.88 1.58
C LEU A 8 -2.65 -6.55 2.94
N THR A 9 -3.35 -7.68 3.11
CA THR A 9 -3.31 -8.49 4.32
C THR A 9 -3.42 -9.97 3.97
N CYS A 10 -3.31 -10.85 4.94
CA CYS A 10 -3.61 -12.28 4.79
C CYS A 10 -4.11 -12.86 6.12
N THR A 11 -4.62 -14.09 6.06
CA THR A 11 -5.14 -14.79 7.25
C THR A 11 -4.11 -14.88 8.38
N LEU A 12 -2.83 -15.06 8.04
CA LEU A 12 -1.74 -15.18 9.02
C LEU A 12 -1.40 -13.85 9.71
N THR A 13 -1.69 -12.72 9.07
CA THR A 13 -1.37 -11.37 9.58
C THR A 13 -2.58 -10.60 10.09
N GLN A 14 -3.70 -11.28 10.36
CA GLN A 14 -4.94 -10.68 10.86
C GLN A 14 -4.74 -9.74 12.06
N HIS A 15 -3.81 -10.06 12.96
CA HIS A 15 -3.48 -9.22 14.11
C HIS A 15 -2.94 -7.83 13.71
N ARG A 16 -2.25 -7.72 12.56
CA ARG A 16 -1.76 -6.45 12.01
C ARG A 16 -2.92 -5.64 11.43
N ALA A 17 -3.80 -6.27 10.65
CA ALA A 17 -5.01 -5.61 10.15
C ALA A 17 -5.87 -5.05 11.29
N ASN A 18 -6.02 -5.80 12.40
CA ASN A 18 -6.70 -5.33 13.60
C ASN A 18 -5.99 -4.12 14.24
N ALA A 19 -4.66 -4.08 14.23
CA ALA A 19 -3.91 -2.93 14.71
C ALA A 19 -4.12 -1.69 13.84
N CYS A 20 -4.16 -1.84 12.51
CA CYS A 20 -4.52 -0.74 11.60
C CYS A 20 -5.91 -0.18 11.93
N LEU A 21 -6.92 -1.05 12.10
CA LEU A 21 -8.30 -0.67 12.48
C LEU A 21 -8.37 0.04 13.83
N ALA A 22 -7.54 -0.39 14.78
CA ALA A 22 -7.49 0.18 16.12
C ALA A 22 -6.75 1.53 16.19
N THR A 23 -6.02 1.89 15.13
CA THR A 23 -5.15 3.08 15.08
C THR A 23 -5.50 3.98 13.90
N TRP A 24 -4.62 4.15 12.97
CA TRP A 24 -4.65 5.17 11.91
C TRP A 24 -5.85 5.07 10.94
N ILE A 25 -6.48 3.90 10.79
CA ILE A 25 -7.70 3.80 9.98
C ILE A 25 -8.87 4.60 10.57
N LYS A 26 -8.87 4.85 11.89
CA LYS A 26 -9.87 5.72 12.54
C LYS A 26 -9.85 7.15 12.01
N ASP A 27 -8.73 7.57 11.41
CA ASP A 27 -8.56 8.92 10.86
C ASP A 27 -9.09 9.03 9.43
N ILE A 28 -9.40 7.89 8.78
CA ILE A 28 -10.02 7.86 7.46
C ILE A 28 -11.52 8.19 7.60
N LYS A 29 -11.90 9.41 7.22
CA LYS A 29 -13.28 9.91 7.28
C LYS A 29 -13.81 10.16 5.87
N THR A 30 -15.15 10.17 5.74
CA THR A 30 -15.82 10.60 4.50
C THR A 30 -15.27 11.95 4.02
N PRO A 31 -14.94 12.12 2.72
CA PRO A 31 -15.29 11.24 1.59
C PRO A 31 -14.25 10.15 1.28
N HIS A 32 -13.25 9.93 2.13
CA HIS A 32 -12.24 8.89 1.96
C HIS A 32 -12.76 7.54 2.42
N ASP A 33 -12.18 6.45 1.88
CA ASP A 33 -12.58 5.09 2.22
C ASP A 33 -11.36 4.16 2.27
N TYR A 34 -11.52 2.97 2.84
CA TYR A 34 -10.49 1.94 2.88
C TYR A 34 -11.06 0.55 2.63
N ILE A 35 -10.22 -0.34 2.11
CA ILE A 35 -10.57 -1.73 1.85
C ILE A 35 -9.36 -2.60 2.17
N PHE A 36 -9.57 -3.61 3.00
CA PHE A 36 -8.59 -4.67 3.16
C PHE A 36 -8.73 -5.69 2.05
N PHE A 37 -7.61 -6.13 1.55
CA PHE A 37 -7.52 -7.09 0.48
C PHE A 37 -6.72 -8.31 0.94
N GLY A 38 -7.41 -9.42 1.17
CA GLY A 38 -6.86 -10.63 1.78
C GLY A 38 -6.94 -11.86 0.88
N ASP A 39 -6.44 -12.98 1.39
CA ASP A 39 -6.42 -14.31 0.76
C ASP A 39 -7.74 -15.08 0.95
N LYS A 40 -8.48 -14.83 2.03
CA LYS A 40 -9.78 -15.46 2.33
C LYS A 40 -10.73 -14.46 2.98
N LYS A 41 -12.03 -14.76 2.90
CA LYS A 41 -13.04 -14.08 3.72
C LYS A 41 -12.71 -14.35 5.18
N GLN A 42 -12.29 -13.31 5.90
CA GLN A 42 -11.89 -13.41 7.28
C GLN A 42 -13.04 -13.05 8.21
N SER A 43 -13.04 -13.66 9.41
CA SER A 43 -14.13 -13.53 10.38
C SER A 43 -14.10 -12.24 11.22
N TYR A 44 -13.11 -11.38 11.04
CA TYR A 44 -13.06 -10.11 11.73
C TYR A 44 -13.88 -9.04 10.99
N LYS A 45 -14.48 -8.17 11.76
CA LYS A 45 -15.36 -7.09 11.28
C LYS A 45 -14.62 -6.14 10.35
N MET A 46 -14.48 -6.54 9.08
CA MET A 46 -14.05 -5.66 8.01
C MET A 46 -15.24 -5.49 7.09
N ASP A 47 -15.70 -4.27 6.95
CA ASP A 47 -16.86 -3.95 6.14
C ASP A 47 -16.64 -4.30 4.67
N LYS A 48 -15.37 -4.39 4.26
CA LYS A 48 -14.97 -4.64 2.88
C LYS A 48 -13.74 -5.54 2.85
N THR A 49 -13.89 -6.76 2.40
CA THR A 49 -12.79 -7.68 2.09
C THR A 49 -12.95 -8.25 0.70
N TRP A 50 -11.90 -8.22 -0.07
CA TRP A 50 -11.84 -8.95 -1.33
C TRP A 50 -11.11 -10.26 -1.14
N ASN A 51 -11.79 -11.35 -1.49
CA ASN A 51 -11.20 -12.67 -1.41
C ASN A 51 -10.24 -12.88 -2.59
N CYS A 52 -9.00 -13.21 -2.27
CA CYS A 52 -8.06 -13.79 -3.22
C CYS A 52 -8.04 -15.31 -3.05
N GLU A 53 -7.58 -16.00 -4.08
CA GLU A 53 -7.21 -17.40 -3.94
C GLU A 53 -6.24 -17.58 -2.77
N PRO A 54 -6.36 -18.68 -2.02
CA PRO A 54 -5.48 -18.94 -0.89
C PRO A 54 -4.02 -18.82 -1.27
N ASP A 55 -3.27 -18.16 -0.43
CA ASP A 55 -1.82 -18.24 -0.46
C ASP A 55 -1.47 -19.66 -0.03
N ASP A 56 -0.93 -20.47 -0.94
CA ASP A 56 -0.58 -21.87 -0.73
C ASP A 56 0.68 -22.07 0.12
N GLY A 57 1.01 -21.06 0.95
CA GLY A 57 2.19 -21.04 1.81
C GLY A 57 3.46 -20.51 1.12
N GLU A 58 3.45 -20.36 -0.19
CA GLU A 58 4.45 -19.58 -0.90
C GLU A 58 4.05 -18.09 -0.88
N LEU A 59 4.11 -17.47 0.28
CA LEU A 59 3.64 -16.13 0.63
C LEU A 59 3.99 -15.00 -0.36
N ARG A 60 4.96 -15.19 -1.23
CA ARG A 60 5.40 -14.21 -2.21
C ARG A 60 4.99 -14.53 -3.65
N GLY A 61 4.64 -15.78 -3.94
CA GLY A 61 4.41 -16.21 -5.32
C GLY A 61 3.15 -15.65 -5.97
N ARG A 62 2.18 -15.16 -5.19
CA ARG A 62 0.90 -14.66 -5.71
C ARG A 62 0.63 -13.18 -5.41
N LEU A 63 1.58 -12.45 -4.87
CA LEU A 63 1.41 -11.01 -4.61
C LEU A 63 1.06 -10.20 -5.87
N PRO A 64 1.68 -10.43 -7.04
CA PRO A 64 1.26 -9.74 -8.27
C PRO A 64 -0.18 -10.05 -8.66
N GLU A 65 -0.65 -11.30 -8.48
CA GLU A 65 -2.05 -11.69 -8.74
C GLU A 65 -3.00 -10.98 -7.78
N LYS A 66 -2.69 -10.95 -6.50
CA LYS A 66 -3.48 -10.25 -5.49
C LYS A 66 -3.61 -8.77 -5.86
N THR A 67 -2.49 -8.14 -6.19
CA THR A 67 -2.47 -6.72 -6.59
C THR A 67 -3.25 -6.50 -7.88
N TYR A 68 -3.14 -7.36 -8.87
CA TYR A 68 -3.93 -7.29 -10.09
C TYR A 68 -5.44 -7.32 -9.80
N LYS A 69 -5.91 -8.28 -8.98
CA LYS A 69 -7.32 -8.38 -8.57
C LYS A 69 -7.77 -7.15 -7.76
N MET A 70 -6.93 -6.68 -6.85
CA MET A 70 -7.19 -5.47 -6.07
C MET A 70 -7.37 -4.25 -6.97
N LEU A 71 -6.51 -4.06 -7.96
CA LEU A 71 -6.60 -2.94 -8.89
C LEU A 71 -7.87 -3.00 -9.73
N ILE A 72 -8.28 -4.19 -10.20
CA ILE A 72 -9.55 -4.37 -10.93
C ILE A 72 -10.73 -3.97 -10.04
N GLU A 73 -10.82 -4.54 -8.84
CA GLU A 73 -11.92 -4.27 -7.93
C GLU A 73 -11.97 -2.82 -7.49
N SER A 74 -10.82 -2.17 -7.33
CA SER A 74 -10.78 -0.74 -6.99
C SER A 74 -11.53 0.14 -7.99
N LEU A 75 -11.60 -0.25 -9.26
CA LEU A 75 -12.31 0.50 -10.30
C LEU A 75 -13.83 0.53 -10.11
N ASN A 76 -14.39 -0.37 -9.30
CA ASN A 76 -15.82 -0.42 -8.94
C ASN A 76 -16.19 0.62 -7.87
N HIS A 77 -15.20 1.33 -7.31
CA HIS A 77 -15.39 2.36 -6.30
C HIS A 77 -15.16 3.77 -6.87
N ASP A 78 -15.75 4.76 -6.21
CA ASP A 78 -15.58 6.17 -6.58
C ASP A 78 -14.42 6.77 -5.77
N TRP A 79 -13.34 7.13 -6.46
CA TRP A 79 -12.12 7.73 -5.90
C TRP A 79 -11.33 8.52 -6.93
N ASP A 80 -10.56 9.49 -6.45
CA ASP A 80 -9.63 10.30 -7.24
C ASP A 80 -8.22 9.70 -7.21
N PHE A 81 -7.78 9.23 -6.04
CA PHE A 81 -6.48 8.60 -5.81
C PHE A 81 -6.65 7.25 -5.12
N LEU A 82 -5.96 6.25 -5.63
CA LEU A 82 -5.78 4.95 -4.98
C LEU A 82 -4.45 4.96 -4.21
N PHE A 83 -4.49 4.81 -2.90
CA PHE A 83 -3.31 4.59 -2.07
C PHE A 83 -3.24 3.12 -1.66
N LYS A 84 -2.14 2.44 -1.99
CA LYS A 84 -1.89 1.05 -1.61
C LYS A 84 -0.80 0.99 -0.54
N CYS A 85 -1.03 0.19 0.51
CA CYS A 85 -0.02 -0.15 1.51
C CYS A 85 -0.22 -1.58 2.03
N ASP A 86 0.66 -2.01 2.94
CA ASP A 86 0.57 -3.31 3.62
C ASP A 86 -0.01 -3.16 5.03
N ASP A 87 -0.43 -4.27 5.65
CA ASP A 87 -1.03 -4.30 6.99
C ASP A 87 -0.01 -4.06 8.13
N ASP A 88 1.27 -3.98 7.82
CA ASP A 88 2.33 -3.55 8.73
C ASP A 88 2.89 -2.15 8.38
N THR A 89 2.06 -1.32 7.75
CA THR A 89 2.35 0.08 7.46
C THR A 89 1.55 0.98 8.40
N TYR A 90 2.21 1.96 9.01
CA TYR A 90 1.54 3.07 9.71
C TYR A 90 1.41 4.26 8.76
N VAL A 91 0.24 4.92 8.78
CA VAL A 91 -0.07 6.05 7.88
C VAL A 91 -0.57 7.24 8.70
N VAL A 92 0.02 8.41 8.50
CA VAL A 92 -0.52 9.69 8.97
C VAL A 92 -1.43 10.25 7.88
N PHE A 93 -2.72 9.92 7.97
CA PHE A 93 -3.66 10.08 6.87
C PHE A 93 -3.86 11.55 6.45
N ASP A 94 -3.89 12.49 7.39
CA ASP A 94 -4.00 13.92 7.10
C ASP A 94 -2.80 14.44 6.30
N LYS A 95 -1.60 13.93 6.57
CA LYS A 95 -0.41 14.28 5.78
C LYS A 95 -0.49 13.71 4.36
N LEU A 96 -1.07 12.50 4.19
CA LEU A 96 -1.32 11.93 2.86
C LEU A 96 -2.32 12.79 2.07
N ILE A 97 -3.41 13.23 2.70
CA ILE A 97 -4.36 14.17 2.10
C ILE A 97 -3.64 15.45 1.65
N ASN A 98 -2.81 16.02 2.51
CA ASN A 98 -2.10 17.27 2.21
C ASN A 98 -1.07 17.11 1.09
N LEU A 99 -0.38 15.97 1.01
CA LEU A 99 0.50 15.65 -0.14
C LEU A 99 -0.31 15.65 -1.44
N LEU A 100 -1.45 14.95 -1.46
CA LEU A 100 -2.22 14.71 -2.68
C LEU A 100 -2.99 15.94 -3.17
N LYS A 101 -3.21 16.96 -2.35
CA LYS A 101 -3.74 18.27 -2.79
C LYS A 101 -2.86 18.96 -3.84
N ASN A 102 -1.59 18.59 -3.92
CA ASN A 102 -0.65 19.17 -4.90
C ASN A 102 -0.69 18.50 -6.27
N TYR A 103 -1.54 17.49 -6.47
CA TYR A 103 -1.62 16.71 -7.69
C TYR A 103 -3.03 16.76 -8.29
N ASN A 104 -3.10 16.71 -9.62
CA ASN A 104 -4.36 16.59 -10.32
C ASN A 104 -4.73 15.11 -10.52
N PRO A 105 -5.88 14.64 -10.02
CA PRO A 105 -6.29 13.23 -10.14
C PRO A 105 -6.56 12.79 -11.59
N ASN A 106 -6.70 13.74 -12.53
CA ASN A 106 -6.87 13.43 -13.94
C ASN A 106 -5.54 13.19 -14.68
N ASP A 107 -4.41 13.52 -14.04
CA ASP A 107 -3.09 13.24 -14.60
C ASP A 107 -2.76 11.75 -14.44
N GLU A 108 -1.80 11.28 -15.23
CA GLU A 108 -1.27 9.93 -15.13
C GLU A 108 -0.16 9.89 -14.07
N LEU A 109 -0.51 9.54 -12.83
CA LEU A 109 0.41 9.62 -11.71
C LEU A 109 0.67 8.26 -11.06
N TYR A 110 1.94 8.03 -10.78
CA TYR A 110 2.47 6.98 -9.93
C TYR A 110 3.43 7.60 -8.93
N ILE A 111 3.03 7.71 -7.66
CA ILE A 111 3.77 8.44 -6.61
C ILE A 111 4.19 7.46 -5.53
N GLY A 112 5.44 7.50 -5.07
CA GLY A 112 5.91 6.60 -4.02
C GLY A 112 7.34 6.84 -3.56
N GLY A 113 7.73 6.14 -2.49
CA GLY A 113 9.12 6.01 -2.08
C GLY A 113 9.89 5.16 -3.09
N LYS A 114 11.09 5.59 -3.48
CA LYS A 114 11.82 5.02 -4.62
C LYS A 114 12.74 3.85 -4.22
N ILE A 115 12.60 2.71 -4.91
CA ILE A 115 13.64 1.70 -5.10
C ILE A 115 14.26 1.93 -6.48
N VAL A 116 15.58 1.76 -6.63
CA VAL A 116 16.31 2.11 -7.86
C VAL A 116 16.84 0.92 -8.67
N ASN A 117 16.78 -0.29 -8.16
CA ASN A 117 17.38 -1.46 -8.82
C ASN A 117 16.31 -2.48 -9.22
N PRO A 118 16.19 -2.86 -10.49
CA PRO A 118 17.00 -2.46 -11.66
C PRO A 118 16.55 -1.16 -12.34
N PHE A 119 15.44 -0.58 -11.94
CA PHE A 119 14.90 0.71 -12.40
C PHE A 119 14.10 1.38 -11.28
N PRO A 120 13.79 2.68 -11.37
CA PRO A 120 12.99 3.35 -10.34
C PRO A 120 11.56 2.82 -10.28
N TYR A 121 11.11 2.34 -9.11
CA TYR A 121 9.72 1.97 -8.82
C TYR A 121 9.36 2.30 -7.37
N GLY A 122 8.08 2.44 -7.10
CA GLY A 122 7.56 2.77 -5.77
C GLY A 122 7.52 1.55 -4.88
N GLN A 123 7.98 1.70 -3.67
CA GLN A 123 8.06 0.63 -2.68
C GLN A 123 6.67 0.28 -2.13
N GLY A 124 6.28 -1.00 -2.23
CA GLY A 124 4.95 -1.48 -1.88
C GLY A 124 4.57 -1.31 -0.42
N GLY A 125 5.49 -1.66 0.48
CA GLY A 125 5.24 -1.59 1.92
C GLY A 125 5.19 -0.16 2.46
N GLY A 126 6.05 0.75 1.97
CA GLY A 126 5.95 2.18 2.30
C GLY A 126 4.70 2.85 1.73
N GLY A 127 4.08 2.18 0.77
CA GLY A 127 2.91 2.61 0.05
C GLY A 127 3.22 3.39 -1.22
N TYR A 128 2.29 3.31 -2.17
CA TYR A 128 2.31 4.12 -3.38
C TYR A 128 0.89 4.59 -3.74
N VAL A 129 0.84 5.67 -4.51
CA VAL A 129 -0.40 6.26 -4.99
C VAL A 129 -0.49 6.11 -6.51
N LEU A 130 -1.68 5.77 -6.99
CA LEU A 130 -2.02 5.71 -8.40
C LEU A 130 -3.26 6.55 -8.70
N THR A 131 -3.28 7.23 -9.84
CA THR A 131 -4.51 7.79 -10.40
C THR A 131 -5.27 6.71 -11.17
N ARG A 132 -6.55 6.96 -11.47
CA ARG A 132 -7.41 6.01 -12.18
C ARG A 132 -6.85 5.60 -13.54
N THR A 133 -6.24 6.53 -14.27
CA THR A 133 -5.60 6.25 -15.55
C THR A 133 -4.38 5.34 -15.38
N ALA A 134 -3.55 5.60 -14.36
CA ALA A 134 -2.40 4.76 -14.03
C ALA A 134 -2.84 3.32 -13.65
N VAL A 135 -3.91 3.19 -12.86
CA VAL A 135 -4.48 1.87 -12.51
C VAL A 135 -4.91 1.10 -13.75
N LYS A 136 -5.63 1.73 -14.70
CA LYS A 136 -6.06 1.07 -15.96
C LYS A 136 -4.88 0.59 -16.80
N LYS A 137 -3.82 1.41 -16.92
CA LYS A 137 -2.58 1.03 -17.62
C LYS A 137 -1.89 -0.13 -16.91
N CYS A 138 -1.78 -0.06 -15.59
CA CYS A 138 -1.16 -1.11 -14.78
C CYS A 138 -1.88 -2.47 -14.96
N ILE A 139 -3.20 -2.50 -14.90
CA ILE A 139 -4.01 -3.71 -15.09
C ILE A 139 -3.73 -4.36 -16.45
N ASN A 140 -3.66 -3.58 -17.52
CA ASN A 140 -3.45 -4.09 -18.87
C ASN A 140 -2.11 -4.83 -18.99
N SER A 141 -1.06 -4.36 -18.36
CA SER A 141 0.25 -5.01 -18.39
C SER A 141 0.39 -6.11 -17.34
N LEU A 142 -0.07 -5.91 -16.11
CA LEU A 142 0.01 -6.91 -15.04
C LEU A 142 -0.65 -8.23 -15.41
N LYS A 143 -1.70 -8.22 -16.24
CA LYS A 143 -2.35 -9.43 -16.75
C LYS A 143 -1.36 -10.39 -17.42
N HIS A 144 -0.36 -9.88 -18.11
CA HIS A 144 0.67 -10.69 -18.76
C HIS A 144 1.68 -11.25 -17.74
N PHE A 145 2.01 -10.49 -16.70
CA PHE A 145 2.92 -10.96 -15.64
C PHE A 145 2.28 -12.04 -14.78
N TYR A 146 1.00 -11.89 -14.47
CA TYR A 146 0.24 -12.83 -13.65
C TYR A 146 0.07 -14.20 -14.33
N ASN A 147 -0.14 -14.24 -15.66
CA ASN A 147 -0.29 -15.48 -16.40
C ASN A 147 1.05 -16.22 -16.64
N ASP A 148 2.17 -15.56 -16.47
CA ASP A 148 3.50 -16.15 -16.62
C ASP A 148 4.05 -16.58 -15.25
N LYS A 149 3.96 -17.88 -14.95
CA LYS A 149 4.47 -18.45 -13.69
C LYS A 149 5.94 -18.15 -13.40
N SER A 150 6.74 -17.91 -14.44
CA SER A 150 8.16 -17.51 -14.27
C SER A 150 8.31 -16.08 -13.75
N LYS A 151 7.34 -15.21 -14.06
CA LYS A 151 7.30 -13.81 -13.64
C LYS A 151 6.53 -13.57 -12.34
N ASN A 152 5.69 -14.52 -11.92
CA ASN A 152 4.94 -14.46 -10.65
C ASN A 152 5.82 -14.55 -9.38
N LYS A 153 7.11 -14.77 -9.52
CA LYS A 153 8.08 -14.82 -8.41
C LYS A 153 8.58 -13.46 -7.94
N HIS A 154 8.16 -12.39 -8.60
CA HIS A 154 8.59 -11.04 -8.25
C HIS A 154 7.72 -10.43 -7.14
N ALA A 155 8.30 -9.51 -6.39
CA ALA A 155 7.55 -8.66 -5.47
C ALA A 155 6.48 -7.86 -6.26
N GLU A 156 5.35 -7.59 -5.62
CA GLU A 156 4.21 -6.92 -6.28
C GLU A 156 4.55 -5.51 -6.75
N ASP A 157 5.33 -4.78 -5.94
CA ASP A 157 5.76 -3.41 -6.22
C ASP A 157 6.69 -3.31 -7.43
N TYR A 158 7.60 -4.29 -7.59
CA TYR A 158 8.40 -4.43 -8.79
C TYR A 158 7.52 -4.68 -10.02
N SER A 159 6.52 -5.57 -9.91
CA SER A 159 5.61 -5.91 -11.00
C SER A 159 4.75 -4.71 -11.43
N VAL A 160 4.24 -3.95 -10.46
CA VAL A 160 3.51 -2.70 -10.70
C VAL A 160 4.40 -1.67 -11.39
N GLY A 161 5.62 -1.46 -10.88
CA GLY A 161 6.56 -0.54 -11.47
C GLY A 161 6.93 -0.90 -12.91
N LEU A 162 7.15 -2.19 -13.18
CA LEU A 162 7.46 -2.69 -14.53
C LEU A 162 6.26 -2.51 -15.48
N ALA A 163 5.05 -2.83 -15.02
CA ALA A 163 3.83 -2.67 -15.77
C ALA A 163 3.59 -1.20 -16.18
N LEU A 164 3.81 -0.26 -15.28
CA LEU A 164 3.67 1.18 -15.56
C LEU A 164 4.76 1.70 -16.47
N LYS A 165 6.00 1.22 -16.30
CA LYS A 165 7.13 1.57 -17.16
C LYS A 165 6.88 1.17 -18.63
N GLU A 166 6.21 0.06 -18.90
CA GLU A 166 5.84 -0.36 -20.27
C GLU A 166 4.96 0.67 -20.97
N TYR A 167 4.19 1.47 -20.22
CA TYR A 167 3.40 2.58 -20.72
C TYR A 167 4.11 3.94 -20.64
N GLY A 168 5.41 3.96 -20.34
CA GLY A 168 6.18 5.19 -20.21
C GLY A 168 5.87 6.00 -18.94
N LEU A 169 5.09 5.43 -18.00
CA LEU A 169 4.74 6.09 -16.76
C LEU A 169 5.84 5.87 -15.71
N ASN A 170 6.57 6.92 -15.42
CA ASN A 170 7.65 6.91 -14.46
C ASN A 170 7.17 7.23 -13.04
N LEU A 171 7.91 6.76 -12.04
CA LEU A 171 7.65 7.07 -10.65
C LEU A 171 7.90 8.56 -10.35
N THR A 172 6.90 9.24 -9.82
CA THR A 172 7.06 10.51 -9.11
C THR A 172 7.53 10.21 -7.70
N HIS A 173 8.79 10.49 -7.44
CA HIS A 173 9.41 10.16 -6.17
C HIS A 173 9.00 11.10 -5.05
N THR A 174 8.73 10.54 -3.87
CA THR A 174 8.60 11.28 -2.61
C THR A 174 9.28 10.53 -1.47
N ASP A 175 10.09 11.22 -0.68
CA ASP A 175 10.70 10.67 0.53
C ASP A 175 9.71 10.54 1.70
N LEU A 176 8.50 11.07 1.55
CA LEU A 176 7.49 11.09 2.60
C LEU A 176 6.83 9.71 2.79
N LEU A 177 6.76 8.89 1.72
CA LEU A 177 6.33 7.50 1.79
C LEU A 177 7.56 6.63 2.05
N SER A 178 7.72 6.21 3.30
CA SER A 178 8.99 5.68 3.81
C SER A 178 8.94 4.19 4.11
N THR A 179 10.03 3.51 3.77
CA THR A 179 10.30 2.16 4.27
C THR A 179 11.71 2.14 4.85
N PRO A 180 11.85 1.97 6.16
CA PRO A 180 13.15 1.79 6.79
C PRO A 180 13.80 0.48 6.32
N ASN A 181 15.10 0.33 6.59
CA ASN A 181 15.76 -0.94 6.34
C ASN A 181 15.04 -2.07 7.11
N PRO A 182 14.63 -3.18 6.45
CA PRO A 182 13.83 -4.21 7.08
C PRO A 182 14.51 -4.90 8.26
N ASN A 183 15.81 -5.12 8.19
CA ASN A 183 16.56 -5.76 9.28
C ASN A 183 16.64 -4.83 10.50
N THR A 184 16.89 -3.54 10.28
CA THR A 184 16.91 -2.55 11.35
C THR A 184 15.53 -2.39 11.99
N ALA A 185 14.48 -2.25 11.19
CA ALA A 185 13.12 -2.05 11.69
C ALA A 185 12.60 -3.27 12.50
N LYS A 186 12.89 -4.50 12.04
CA LYS A 186 12.50 -5.72 12.77
C LYS A 186 13.22 -5.87 14.11
N GLN A 187 14.46 -5.42 14.21
CA GLN A 187 15.26 -5.48 15.44
C GLN A 187 14.98 -4.30 16.37
N ASN A 188 14.69 -3.13 15.82
CA ASN A 188 14.50 -1.90 16.57
C ASN A 188 13.34 -1.07 15.98
N GLN A 189 12.18 -1.15 16.61
CA GLN A 189 10.99 -0.42 16.19
C GLN A 189 11.08 1.11 16.41
N SER A 190 12.07 1.61 17.14
CA SER A 190 12.24 3.06 17.33
C SER A 190 12.48 3.79 16.00
N VAL A 191 13.08 3.12 15.01
CA VAL A 191 13.28 3.71 13.68
C VAL A 191 11.95 4.01 12.97
N CYS A 192 10.91 3.20 13.24
CA CYS A 192 9.58 3.43 12.71
C CYS A 192 8.88 4.60 13.41
N ILE A 193 9.03 4.70 14.74
CA ILE A 193 8.54 5.83 15.55
C ILE A 193 9.23 7.11 15.07
N ASP A 194 10.54 7.11 14.97
CA ASP A 194 11.32 8.28 14.57
C ASP A 194 10.99 8.74 13.14
N ALA A 195 10.68 7.82 12.23
CA ALA A 195 10.24 8.17 10.88
C ALA A 195 9.00 9.09 10.93
N ILE A 196 8.02 8.79 11.75
CA ILE A 196 6.77 9.56 11.86
C ILE A 196 6.95 10.81 12.73
N ILE A 197 7.51 10.65 13.93
CA ILE A 197 7.53 11.70 14.96
C ILE A 197 8.65 12.72 14.71
N LYS A 198 9.88 12.25 14.41
CA LYS A 198 11.03 13.13 14.23
C LYS A 198 11.25 13.55 12.77
N ASN A 199 11.08 12.60 11.83
CA ASN A 199 11.43 12.83 10.43
C ASN A 199 10.22 13.23 9.57
N ASN A 200 9.07 13.46 10.19
CA ASN A 200 7.85 13.97 9.57
C ASN A 200 7.35 13.17 8.35
N LYS A 201 7.64 11.85 8.29
CA LYS A 201 7.17 10.99 7.20
C LYS A 201 5.65 10.82 7.26
N ILE A 202 5.05 10.50 6.11
CA ILE A 202 3.62 10.16 5.98
C ILE A 202 3.42 8.71 6.36
N THR A 203 4.32 7.83 5.90
CA THR A 203 4.25 6.39 6.19
C THR A 203 5.55 5.86 6.75
N THR A 204 5.43 4.73 7.45
CA THR A 204 6.57 3.88 7.81
C THR A 204 6.15 2.42 7.76
N HIS A 205 7.02 1.55 7.26
CA HIS A 205 6.76 0.12 7.05
C HIS A 205 7.46 -0.75 8.10
N TYR A 206 7.10 -2.03 8.19
CA TYR A 206 7.56 -3.02 9.19
C TYR A 206 7.17 -2.68 10.63
N VAL A 207 6.04 -2.03 10.81
CA VAL A 207 5.53 -1.63 12.12
C VAL A 207 4.75 -2.77 12.75
N ASN A 208 5.14 -3.18 13.95
CA ASN A 208 4.36 -4.15 14.71
C ASN A 208 3.13 -3.48 15.37
N PRO A 209 2.11 -4.26 15.82
CA PRO A 209 0.89 -3.73 16.42
C PRO A 209 1.10 -2.81 17.63
N GLU A 210 2.06 -3.11 18.50
CA GLU A 210 2.38 -2.32 19.69
C GLU A 210 2.96 -0.97 19.30
N THR A 211 3.88 -0.97 18.34
CA THR A 211 4.46 0.26 17.80
C THR A 211 3.42 1.10 17.06
N MET A 212 2.48 0.49 16.33
CA MET A 212 1.36 1.23 15.72
C MET A 212 0.56 1.99 16.78
N LYS A 213 0.25 1.33 17.91
CA LYS A 213 -0.45 1.96 19.02
C LYS A 213 0.36 3.10 19.62
N THR A 214 1.66 2.88 19.88
CA THR A 214 2.56 3.91 20.43
C THR A 214 2.62 5.15 19.53
N ILE A 215 2.77 4.98 18.22
CA ILE A 215 2.77 6.09 17.27
C ILE A 215 1.42 6.83 17.31
N TYR A 216 0.31 6.08 17.27
CA TYR A 216 -1.04 6.65 17.26
C TYR A 216 -1.30 7.50 18.53
N GLU A 217 -0.95 6.99 19.68
CA GLU A 217 -1.07 7.72 20.96
C GLU A 217 -0.20 8.99 20.95
N SER A 218 1.04 8.89 20.45
CA SER A 218 1.99 10.02 20.44
C SER A 218 1.58 11.18 19.53
N ILE A 219 0.78 10.97 18.50
CA ILE A 219 0.34 12.04 17.59
C ILE A 219 -1.06 12.56 17.89
N ASN A 220 -1.83 11.88 18.77
CA ASN A 220 -3.20 12.26 19.16
C ASN A 220 -3.31 12.76 20.59
N THR A 221 -2.18 12.89 21.32
CA THR A 221 -2.09 13.57 22.61
C THR A 221 -1.63 15.01 22.42
#